data_4515db8e044cb4e59e1200ea0675cdf2
#
_entry.id   4515db8e044cb4e59e1200ea0675cdf2
#
_cell.length_a   1.000
_cell.length_b   1.000
_cell.length_c   1.000
_cell.angle_alpha   90.00
_cell.angle_beta   90.00
_cell.angle_gamma   90.00
#
_symmetry.space_group_name_H-M   'P 1'
#
loop_
_entity.id
_entity.type
_entity.pdbx_description
1 polymer ?
#
loop_
_entity_poly.entity_id
_entity_poly.type
_entity_poly.pdbx_seq_one_letter_code
_entity_poly.pdbx_strand_id
1 'polypeptide(L)'
;MCIAIYKPEDKIIQKKTLIECYDSNPDGAGFMYAEDKKLHIEKGFFSFNSFYNAYKEHAHKKAVIHFRIKTHGKIDTTNCHPFAVNNTIAFVHNGVINGFGDTNHSDTIGFNNGVLQPLVNKWGNLALFQDPMKDLIESRIGYSKLIFLDRHGNHNIFNEHKGVWDDGVWYSNNSYKPYVAPVTTWKDTDYSYGNWRKPVATYKATVTPKNVGLKVGDMVELLEDVADTTTLKTYETGEICEVVAVNQDFSCDLMIDGFDGNAGFLYNVPYHALNYVDDFEDDSIDPVGVPAYHNYASPSLLKGSK
;
A
#
# COMPACT_ATOMS: atom_id res chain seq x y z
N MET A 1 -2.46 5.67 1.75
CA MET A 1 -2.28 6.67 0.65
C MET A 1 -1.03 6.31 -0.12
N CYS A 2 -1.06 6.45 -1.46
CA CYS A 2 0.12 6.26 -2.31
C CYS A 2 1.38 6.94 -1.76
N ILE A 3 2.56 6.57 -2.23
CA ILE A 3 3.77 7.35 -1.98
C ILE A 3 4.40 7.77 -3.31
N ALA A 4 4.74 9.05 -3.41
CA ALA A 4 5.54 9.64 -4.48
C ALA A 4 6.90 10.05 -3.92
N ILE A 5 7.96 9.78 -4.68
CA ILE A 5 9.35 9.97 -4.23
C ILE A 5 10.10 10.74 -5.31
N TYR A 6 10.83 11.78 -4.91
CA TYR A 6 11.84 12.41 -5.75
C TYR A 6 13.23 12.05 -5.23
N LYS A 7 14.03 11.44 -6.08
CA LYS A 7 15.41 11.02 -5.79
C LYS A 7 16.40 11.79 -6.66
N PRO A 8 17.26 12.65 -6.11
CA PRO A 8 18.38 13.27 -6.82
C PRO A 8 19.36 12.22 -7.38
N GLU A 9 20.20 12.65 -8.32
CA GLU A 9 21.16 11.76 -8.99
C GLU A 9 22.23 11.20 -8.05
N ASP A 10 22.70 12.00 -7.09
CA ASP A 10 23.72 11.66 -6.10
C ASP A 10 23.20 10.79 -4.95
N LYS A 11 21.91 10.43 -4.94
CA LYS A 11 21.29 9.64 -3.89
C LYS A 11 20.92 8.24 -4.37
N ILE A 12 21.02 7.28 -3.48
CA ILE A 12 20.55 5.90 -3.69
C ILE A 12 19.60 5.53 -2.56
N ILE A 13 18.37 5.15 -2.92
CA ILE A 13 17.40 4.65 -1.94
C ILE A 13 17.74 3.18 -1.66
N GLN A 14 17.87 2.85 -0.38
CA GLN A 14 18.14 1.46 0.02
C GLN A 14 16.97 0.55 -0.40
N LYS A 15 17.28 -0.68 -0.83
CA LYS A 15 16.27 -1.66 -1.24
C LYS A 15 15.21 -1.88 -0.16
N LYS A 16 15.63 -1.91 1.13
CA LYS A 16 14.70 -2.05 2.26
C LYS A 16 13.65 -0.92 2.28
N THR A 17 14.07 0.32 2.09
CA THR A 17 13.15 1.47 2.04
C THR A 17 12.15 1.35 0.88
N LEU A 18 12.60 0.88 -0.29
CA LEU A 18 11.71 0.64 -1.43
C LEU A 18 10.72 -0.50 -1.15
N ILE A 19 11.13 -1.54 -0.41
CA ILE A 19 10.23 -2.60 0.05
C ILE A 19 9.15 -2.02 0.95
N GLU A 20 9.50 -1.25 1.97
CA GLU A 20 8.52 -0.61 2.88
C GLU A 20 7.52 0.28 2.12
N CYS A 21 8.00 1.02 1.09
CA CYS A 21 7.13 1.80 0.23
C CYS A 21 6.16 0.94 -0.57
N TYR A 22 6.64 -0.17 -1.13
CA TYR A 22 5.81 -1.09 -1.92
C TYR A 22 4.81 -1.83 -1.05
N ASP A 23 5.25 -2.38 0.07
CA ASP A 23 4.41 -3.13 1.01
C ASP A 23 3.26 -2.27 1.56
N SER A 24 3.53 -1.00 1.80
CA SER A 24 2.48 -0.02 2.16
C SER A 24 1.57 0.39 0.99
N ASN A 25 1.95 0.13 -0.28
CA ASN A 25 1.24 0.60 -1.47
C ASN A 25 1.38 -0.39 -2.64
N PRO A 26 0.80 -1.60 -2.56
CA PRO A 26 1.11 -2.71 -3.46
C PRO A 26 0.33 -2.73 -4.78
N ASP A 27 -0.58 -1.79 -5.02
CA ASP A 27 -1.52 -1.81 -6.16
C ASP A 27 -0.89 -1.32 -7.49
N GLY A 28 0.43 -1.25 -7.53
CA GLY A 28 1.20 -0.93 -8.71
C GLY A 28 2.32 0.06 -8.46
N ALA A 29 3.42 -0.12 -9.18
CA ALA A 29 4.57 0.75 -9.11
C ALA A 29 4.98 1.27 -10.49
N GLY A 30 5.74 2.36 -10.49
CA GLY A 30 6.39 2.89 -11.66
C GLY A 30 7.38 3.99 -11.31
N PHE A 31 8.22 4.33 -12.27
CA PHE A 31 9.22 5.38 -12.13
C PHE A 31 9.46 6.08 -13.46
N MET A 32 10.07 7.26 -13.38
CA MET A 32 10.54 8.00 -14.54
C MET A 32 11.91 8.62 -14.28
N TYR A 33 12.67 8.78 -15.33
CA TYR A 33 13.99 9.43 -15.35
C TYR A 33 14.26 10.10 -16.68
N ALA A 34 15.21 11.03 -16.70
CA ALA A 34 15.65 11.70 -17.92
C ALA A 34 17.03 11.20 -18.33
N GLU A 35 17.21 10.87 -19.62
CA GLU A 35 18.47 10.48 -20.20
C GLU A 35 18.50 10.88 -21.67
N ASP A 36 19.64 11.34 -22.17
CA ASP A 36 19.86 11.74 -23.57
C ASP A 36 18.76 12.69 -24.11
N LYS A 37 18.33 13.63 -23.29
CA LYS A 37 17.24 14.58 -23.60
C LYS A 37 15.90 13.88 -23.91
N LYS A 38 15.70 12.68 -23.39
CA LYS A 38 14.46 11.93 -23.44
C LYS A 38 13.94 11.69 -22.04
N LEU A 39 12.64 11.65 -21.90
CA LEU A 39 11.96 11.23 -20.68
C LEU A 39 11.57 9.77 -20.83
N HIS A 40 12.04 8.94 -19.91
CA HIS A 40 11.71 7.53 -19.83
C HIS A 40 10.68 7.32 -18.73
N ILE A 41 9.64 6.54 -19.04
CA ILE A 41 8.55 6.20 -18.12
C ILE A 41 8.39 4.69 -18.12
N GLU A 42 8.55 4.08 -16.96
CA GLU A 42 8.33 2.66 -16.74
C GLU A 42 7.29 2.49 -15.64
N LYS A 43 6.21 1.75 -15.91
CA LYS A 43 5.08 1.60 -14.99
C LYS A 43 4.29 0.32 -15.22
N GLY A 44 3.38 0.01 -14.30
CA GLY A 44 2.58 -1.20 -14.35
C GLY A 44 3.30 -2.39 -13.73
N PHE A 45 4.15 -2.15 -12.74
CA PHE A 45 4.77 -3.19 -11.96
C PHE A 45 3.84 -3.59 -10.81
N PHE A 46 3.34 -4.82 -10.84
CA PHE A 46 2.42 -5.37 -9.84
C PHE A 46 3.12 -6.37 -8.91
N SER A 47 4.46 -6.38 -8.89
CA SER A 47 5.27 -7.04 -7.88
C SER A 47 6.51 -6.21 -7.60
N PHE A 48 6.99 -6.26 -6.34
CA PHE A 48 8.23 -5.57 -5.97
C PHE A 48 9.42 -6.04 -6.81
N ASN A 49 9.53 -7.33 -7.06
CA ASN A 49 10.65 -7.88 -7.82
C ASN A 49 10.69 -7.37 -9.26
N SER A 50 9.54 -7.27 -9.95
CA SER A 50 9.48 -6.73 -11.30
C SER A 50 9.86 -5.25 -11.32
N PHE A 51 9.35 -4.45 -10.38
CA PHE A 51 9.74 -3.05 -10.21
C PHE A 51 11.24 -2.90 -9.93
N TYR A 52 11.75 -3.62 -8.93
CA TYR A 52 13.14 -3.46 -8.50
C TYR A 52 14.14 -3.90 -9.57
N ASN A 53 13.83 -4.96 -10.32
CA ASN A 53 14.69 -5.41 -11.43
C ASN A 53 14.81 -4.38 -12.54
N ALA A 54 13.74 -3.66 -12.87
CA ALA A 54 13.77 -2.57 -13.82
C ALA A 54 14.46 -1.32 -13.23
N TYR A 55 14.10 -0.92 -12.01
CA TYR A 55 14.59 0.30 -11.37
C TYR A 55 16.10 0.25 -11.06
N LYS A 56 16.64 -0.88 -10.59
CA LYS A 56 18.05 -1.00 -10.16
C LYS A 56 19.06 -0.60 -11.25
N GLU A 57 18.74 -0.82 -12.51
CA GLU A 57 19.59 -0.45 -13.65
C GLU A 57 19.72 1.08 -13.79
N HIS A 58 18.73 1.83 -13.27
CA HIS A 58 18.63 3.29 -13.34
C HIS A 58 18.74 3.96 -11.96
N ALA A 59 19.07 3.19 -10.92
CA ALA A 59 19.12 3.70 -9.54
C ALA A 59 20.14 4.83 -9.32
N HIS A 60 21.15 4.92 -10.18
CA HIS A 60 22.15 6.00 -10.16
C HIS A 60 21.62 7.32 -10.73
N LYS A 61 20.51 7.31 -11.50
CA LYS A 61 19.96 8.50 -12.16
C LYS A 61 19.03 9.27 -11.22
N LYS A 62 18.84 10.57 -11.49
CA LYS A 62 17.72 11.33 -10.94
C LYS A 62 16.42 10.66 -11.35
N ALA A 63 15.55 10.35 -10.41
CA ALA A 63 14.33 9.62 -10.66
C ALA A 63 13.15 10.13 -9.84
N VAL A 64 11.95 9.97 -10.39
CA VAL A 64 10.70 10.10 -9.67
C VAL A 64 10.02 8.73 -9.65
N ILE A 65 9.68 8.25 -8.45
CA ILE A 65 9.16 6.91 -8.21
C ILE A 65 7.78 7.03 -7.58
N HIS A 66 6.90 6.09 -7.89
CA HIS A 66 5.57 6.04 -7.30
C HIS A 66 5.15 4.61 -6.98
N PHE A 67 4.62 4.42 -5.76
CA PHE A 67 3.94 3.20 -5.35
C PHE A 67 2.48 3.53 -5.04
N ARG A 68 1.58 2.80 -5.66
CA ARG A 68 0.15 3.08 -5.66
C ARG A 68 -0.59 2.22 -4.65
N ILE A 69 -1.51 2.86 -3.92
CA ILE A 69 -2.65 2.18 -3.32
C ILE A 69 -3.93 2.75 -3.95
N LYS A 70 -4.83 1.89 -4.36
CA LYS A 70 -6.03 2.27 -5.11
C LYS A 70 -7.02 3.02 -4.21
N THR A 71 -7.40 4.22 -4.63
CA THR A 71 -8.55 4.96 -4.10
C THR A 71 -9.67 5.06 -5.15
N HIS A 72 -9.31 5.25 -6.43
CA HIS A 72 -10.20 5.36 -7.58
C HIS A 72 -9.62 4.62 -8.77
N GLY A 73 -10.49 4.28 -9.75
CA GLY A 73 -10.09 3.56 -10.96
C GLY A 73 -9.80 2.07 -10.71
N LYS A 74 -9.31 1.39 -11.73
CA LYS A 74 -8.95 -0.04 -11.67
C LYS A 74 -7.49 -0.23 -11.26
N ILE A 75 -7.15 -1.43 -10.78
CA ILE A 75 -5.75 -1.85 -10.62
C ILE A 75 -5.30 -2.38 -12.00
N ASP A 76 -4.68 -1.53 -12.77
CA ASP A 76 -4.16 -1.81 -14.11
C ASP A 76 -3.03 -0.84 -14.47
N THR A 77 -2.31 -1.12 -15.55
CA THR A 77 -1.21 -0.28 -16.04
C THR A 77 -1.68 1.12 -16.42
N THR A 78 -2.94 1.30 -16.87
CA THR A 78 -3.48 2.59 -17.25
C THR A 78 -3.51 3.55 -16.08
N ASN A 79 -3.90 3.06 -14.91
CA ASN A 79 -4.00 3.83 -13.66
C ASN A 79 -2.71 3.90 -12.84
N CYS A 80 -1.64 3.21 -13.26
CA CYS A 80 -0.33 3.34 -12.63
C CYS A 80 0.36 4.65 -13.03
N HIS A 81 1.07 5.25 -12.09
CA HIS A 81 1.96 6.39 -12.33
C HIS A 81 3.33 5.92 -12.87
N PRO A 82 4.11 6.79 -13.55
CA PRO A 82 3.84 8.20 -13.89
C PRO A 82 2.86 8.38 -15.04
N PHE A 83 2.32 9.61 -15.17
CA PHE A 83 1.47 10.03 -16.28
C PHE A 83 2.18 11.08 -17.14
N ALA A 84 2.26 10.83 -18.44
CA ALA A 84 2.76 11.81 -19.39
C ALA A 84 1.75 12.97 -19.54
N VAL A 85 2.22 14.22 -19.38
CA VAL A 85 1.48 15.41 -19.81
C VAL A 85 1.62 15.56 -21.32
N ASN A 86 2.86 15.39 -21.82
CA ASN A 86 3.19 15.26 -23.24
C ASN A 86 4.46 14.38 -23.38
N ASN A 87 5.09 14.35 -24.55
CA ASN A 87 6.28 13.55 -24.83
C ASN A 87 7.57 14.06 -24.16
N THR A 88 7.52 15.15 -23.41
CA THR A 88 8.70 15.80 -22.83
C THR A 88 8.62 16.07 -21.34
N ILE A 89 7.44 15.92 -20.74
CA ILE A 89 7.21 16.09 -19.32
C ILE A 89 6.14 15.11 -18.81
N ALA A 90 6.37 14.55 -17.63
CA ALA A 90 5.45 13.67 -16.94
C ALA A 90 5.41 14.01 -15.45
N PHE A 91 4.46 13.41 -14.75
CA PHE A 91 4.30 13.62 -13.31
C PHE A 91 3.77 12.37 -12.58
N VAL A 92 3.94 12.39 -11.28
CA VAL A 92 3.26 11.49 -10.33
C VAL A 92 2.40 12.30 -9.38
N HIS A 93 1.39 11.66 -8.80
CA HIS A 93 0.44 12.27 -7.87
C HIS A 93 0.28 11.43 -6.63
N ASN A 94 0.29 12.08 -5.46
CA ASN A 94 -0.12 11.50 -4.19
C ASN A 94 -1.19 12.36 -3.54
N GLY A 95 -2.38 11.79 -3.35
CA GLY A 95 -3.55 12.44 -2.74
C GLY A 95 -4.85 12.11 -3.49
N VAL A 96 -5.82 13.00 -3.34
CA VAL A 96 -7.11 12.97 -4.07
C VAL A 96 -7.40 14.35 -4.61
N ILE A 97 -7.70 14.46 -5.90
CA ILE A 97 -8.08 15.71 -6.55
C ILE A 97 -9.60 15.67 -6.81
N ASN A 98 -10.36 16.37 -5.97
CA ASN A 98 -11.81 16.37 -6.05
C ASN A 98 -12.34 16.90 -7.39
N GLY A 99 -13.39 16.25 -7.90
CA GLY A 99 -14.05 16.62 -9.15
C GLY A 99 -13.42 16.04 -10.41
N PHE A 100 -12.44 15.13 -10.26
CA PHE A 100 -11.81 14.37 -11.33
C PHE A 100 -11.86 12.87 -11.01
N GLY A 101 -11.76 12.05 -12.05
CA GLY A 101 -11.83 10.59 -11.93
C GLY A 101 -13.25 10.03 -12.09
N ASP A 102 -13.30 8.75 -12.42
CA ASP A 102 -14.53 7.96 -12.57
C ASP A 102 -14.29 6.51 -12.13
N THR A 103 -15.24 5.61 -12.42
CA THR A 103 -15.12 4.18 -12.10
C THR A 103 -13.95 3.48 -12.78
N ASN A 104 -13.48 3.96 -13.93
CA ASN A 104 -12.42 3.34 -14.73
C ASN A 104 -11.10 4.07 -14.64
N HIS A 105 -11.14 5.39 -14.39
CA HIS A 105 -9.98 6.27 -14.41
C HIS A 105 -9.76 6.93 -13.06
N SER A 106 -8.50 7.04 -12.67
CA SER A 106 -8.12 7.80 -11.49
C SER A 106 -8.39 9.30 -11.69
N ASP A 107 -8.56 9.99 -10.59
CA ASP A 107 -8.64 11.46 -10.53
C ASP A 107 -7.42 12.12 -11.18
N THR A 108 -6.26 11.50 -11.10
CA THR A 108 -5.03 11.93 -11.75
C THR A 108 -5.15 12.00 -13.28
N ILE A 109 -5.75 10.97 -13.90
CA ILE A 109 -6.00 10.96 -15.35
C ILE A 109 -6.95 12.09 -15.73
N GLY A 110 -8.04 12.25 -14.99
CA GLY A 110 -9.00 13.33 -15.24
C GLY A 110 -8.38 14.72 -15.12
N PHE A 111 -7.55 14.94 -14.08
CA PHE A 111 -6.84 16.20 -13.88
C PHE A 111 -5.79 16.46 -14.99
N ASN A 112 -5.06 15.42 -15.39
CA ASN A 112 -4.11 15.53 -16.51
C ASN A 112 -4.79 15.99 -17.79
N ASN A 113 -5.86 15.29 -18.19
CA ASN A 113 -6.56 15.55 -19.44
C ASN A 113 -7.33 16.89 -19.42
N GLY A 114 -7.95 17.24 -18.27
CA GLY A 114 -8.78 18.41 -18.15
C GLY A 114 -8.04 19.71 -17.80
N VAL A 115 -6.84 19.61 -17.22
CA VAL A 115 -6.09 20.78 -16.72
C VAL A 115 -4.68 20.82 -17.24
N LEU A 116 -3.83 19.82 -16.96
CA LEU A 116 -2.40 19.91 -17.22
C LEU A 116 -2.07 19.92 -18.72
N GLN A 117 -2.66 19.00 -19.49
CA GLN A 117 -2.44 18.94 -20.93
C GLN A 117 -2.89 20.21 -21.65
N PRO A 118 -4.13 20.75 -21.44
CA PRO A 118 -4.55 22.01 -22.01
C PRO A 118 -3.65 23.19 -21.63
N LEU A 119 -3.21 23.25 -20.36
CA LEU A 119 -2.31 24.29 -19.89
C LEU A 119 -0.96 24.26 -20.62
N VAL A 120 -0.33 23.07 -20.65
CA VAL A 120 0.97 22.89 -21.29
C VAL A 120 0.89 23.06 -22.82
N ASN A 121 -0.17 22.61 -23.43
CA ASN A 121 -0.40 22.82 -24.88
C ASN A 121 -0.50 24.32 -25.23
N LYS A 122 -1.05 25.13 -24.32
CA LYS A 122 -1.23 26.57 -24.57
C LYS A 122 0.01 27.40 -24.24
N TRP A 123 0.69 27.08 -23.11
CA TRP A 123 1.78 27.92 -22.59
C TRP A 123 3.14 27.23 -22.50
N GLY A 124 3.23 25.97 -22.94
CA GLY A 124 4.46 25.17 -22.87
C GLY A 124 4.77 24.63 -21.48
N ASN A 125 5.74 23.72 -21.41
CA ASN A 125 6.14 23.06 -20.16
C ASN A 125 6.62 24.06 -19.09
N LEU A 126 7.25 25.16 -19.49
CA LEU A 126 7.78 26.17 -18.56
C LEU A 126 6.69 26.75 -17.65
N ALA A 127 5.43 26.74 -18.07
CA ALA A 127 4.32 27.19 -17.24
C ALA A 127 4.25 26.42 -15.90
N LEU A 128 4.59 25.13 -15.90
CA LEU A 128 4.60 24.30 -14.68
C LEU A 128 5.80 24.56 -13.75
N PHE A 129 6.71 25.44 -14.14
CA PHE A 129 7.90 25.82 -13.39
C PHE A 129 7.87 27.29 -12.94
N GLN A 130 6.74 28.01 -13.19
CA GLN A 130 6.56 29.42 -12.81
C GLN A 130 5.74 29.51 -11.52
N ASP A 131 6.19 30.30 -10.55
CA ASP A 131 5.57 30.43 -9.24
C ASP A 131 4.07 30.79 -9.29
N PRO A 132 3.60 31.77 -10.07
CA PRO A 132 2.17 32.06 -10.13
C PRO A 132 1.30 30.89 -10.60
N MET A 133 1.83 30.06 -11.51
CA MET A 133 1.13 28.88 -11.99
C MET A 133 1.18 27.75 -10.97
N LYS A 134 2.32 27.61 -10.28
CA LYS A 134 2.46 26.66 -9.17
C LYS A 134 1.44 26.96 -8.09
N ASP A 135 1.35 28.20 -7.62
CA ASP A 135 0.40 28.62 -6.58
C ASP A 135 -1.06 28.33 -6.98
N LEU A 136 -1.41 28.62 -8.25
CA LEU A 136 -2.75 28.35 -8.78
C LEU A 136 -3.09 26.85 -8.78
N ILE A 137 -2.13 26.03 -9.23
CA ILE A 137 -2.32 24.57 -9.25
C ILE A 137 -2.36 24.03 -7.81
N GLU A 138 -1.49 24.47 -6.90
CA GLU A 138 -1.49 24.07 -5.49
C GLU A 138 -2.82 24.41 -4.79
N SER A 139 -3.37 25.58 -5.07
CA SER A 139 -4.72 25.94 -4.61
C SER A 139 -5.79 24.96 -5.12
N ARG A 140 -5.68 24.51 -6.38
CA ARG A 140 -6.65 23.59 -6.98
C ARG A 140 -6.55 22.16 -6.48
N ILE A 141 -5.34 21.67 -6.23
CA ILE A 141 -5.08 20.29 -5.79
C ILE A 141 -5.17 20.11 -4.28
N GLY A 142 -5.28 21.19 -3.49
CA GLY A 142 -5.45 21.16 -2.04
C GLY A 142 -4.29 20.49 -1.30
N TYR A 143 -4.53 19.35 -0.65
CA TYR A 143 -3.49 18.59 0.07
C TYR A 143 -2.70 17.62 -0.79
N SER A 144 -3.10 17.42 -2.04
CA SER A 144 -2.39 16.54 -2.98
C SER A 144 -1.00 17.09 -3.31
N LYS A 145 -0.08 16.20 -3.68
CA LYS A 145 1.29 16.53 -4.08
C LYS A 145 1.52 16.00 -5.48
N LEU A 146 2.19 16.81 -6.30
CA LEU A 146 2.61 16.41 -7.64
C LEU A 146 4.12 16.55 -7.75
N ILE A 147 4.77 15.63 -8.45
CA ILE A 147 6.19 15.76 -8.81
C ILE A 147 6.28 15.68 -10.32
N PHE A 148 6.74 16.73 -10.95
CA PHE A 148 7.02 16.79 -12.36
C PHE A 148 8.49 16.51 -12.64
N LEU A 149 8.77 15.84 -13.76
CA LEU A 149 10.09 15.67 -14.33
C LEU A 149 10.01 15.88 -15.83
N ASP A 150 10.91 16.71 -16.38
CA ASP A 150 11.01 16.90 -17.81
C ASP A 150 12.19 16.12 -18.43
N ARG A 151 12.25 16.07 -19.75
CA ARG A 151 13.29 15.38 -20.52
C ARG A 151 14.71 15.93 -20.31
N HIS A 152 14.87 17.10 -19.69
CA HIS A 152 16.15 17.71 -19.36
C HIS A 152 16.58 17.44 -17.91
N GLY A 153 15.76 16.70 -17.16
CA GLY A 153 15.98 16.42 -15.75
C GLY A 153 15.58 17.56 -14.83
N ASN A 154 14.90 18.61 -15.32
CA ASN A 154 14.30 19.61 -14.46
C ASN A 154 13.09 19.00 -13.75
N HIS A 155 12.93 19.33 -12.47
CA HIS A 155 11.82 18.84 -11.66
C HIS A 155 11.15 19.99 -10.94
N ASN A 156 9.89 19.80 -10.57
CA ASN A 156 9.15 20.69 -9.68
C ASN A 156 8.23 19.88 -8.78
N ILE A 157 8.23 20.18 -7.50
CA ILE A 157 7.40 19.52 -6.49
C ILE A 157 6.35 20.51 -6.03
N PHE A 158 5.09 20.17 -6.25
CA PHE A 158 3.93 20.95 -5.81
C PHE A 158 3.51 20.49 -4.42
N ASN A 159 3.20 21.46 -3.55
CA ASN A 159 2.99 21.22 -2.12
C ASN A 159 4.18 20.51 -1.46
N GLU A 160 5.40 20.87 -1.86
CA GLU A 160 6.64 20.29 -1.36
C GLU A 160 6.72 20.31 0.17
N HIS A 161 6.30 21.41 0.79
CA HIS A 161 6.28 21.60 2.25
C HIS A 161 5.36 20.61 3.01
N LYS A 162 4.47 19.89 2.28
CA LYS A 162 3.58 18.85 2.84
C LYS A 162 4.19 17.45 2.77
N GLY A 163 5.39 17.30 2.22
CA GLY A 163 6.18 16.08 2.21
C GLY A 163 7.35 16.17 3.19
N VAL A 164 8.26 15.22 3.09
CA VAL A 164 9.40 15.08 4.00
C VAL A 164 10.68 14.87 3.20
N TRP A 165 11.70 15.69 3.47
CA TRP A 165 13.06 15.43 3.03
C TRP A 165 13.77 14.55 4.07
N ASP A 166 14.30 13.40 3.64
CA ASP A 166 15.05 12.49 4.48
C ASP A 166 16.28 12.01 3.70
N ASP A 167 17.46 12.23 4.26
CA ASP A 167 18.77 11.99 3.62
C ASP A 167 18.88 12.51 2.16
N GLY A 168 18.27 13.67 1.88
CA GLY A 168 18.29 14.31 0.57
C GLY A 168 17.37 13.68 -0.49
N VAL A 169 16.51 12.76 -0.11
CA VAL A 169 15.40 12.21 -0.89
C VAL A 169 14.09 12.79 -0.37
N TRP A 170 13.21 13.22 -1.26
CA TRP A 170 11.90 13.72 -0.86
C TRP A 170 10.83 12.63 -0.98
N TYR A 171 10.02 12.51 0.07
CA TYR A 171 8.91 11.57 0.19
C TYR A 171 7.60 12.32 0.41
N SER A 172 6.55 11.96 -0.30
CA SER A 172 5.24 12.63 -0.17
C SER A 172 4.51 12.35 1.15
N ASN A 173 4.93 11.32 1.89
CA ASN A 173 4.45 10.97 3.24
C ASN A 173 5.45 10.00 3.92
N ASN A 174 5.11 9.52 5.13
CA ASN A 174 6.00 8.69 5.94
C ASN A 174 5.89 7.17 5.69
N SER A 175 5.15 6.71 4.68
CA SER A 175 5.00 5.26 4.43
C SER A 175 6.26 4.56 3.90
N TYR A 176 7.37 5.27 3.78
CA TYR A 176 8.70 4.71 3.55
C TYR A 176 9.42 4.26 4.83
N LYS A 177 8.88 4.64 5.99
CA LYS A 177 9.41 4.23 7.30
C LYS A 177 8.71 2.98 7.77
N PRO A 178 9.43 2.05 8.40
CA PRO A 178 8.78 0.93 9.09
C PRO A 178 7.75 1.47 10.08
N TYR A 179 6.59 0.83 10.14
CA TYR A 179 5.61 1.18 11.17
C TYR A 179 6.20 0.86 12.55
N VAL A 180 6.41 1.88 13.35
CA VAL A 180 6.75 1.74 14.76
C VAL A 180 5.47 1.99 15.54
N ALA A 181 4.91 0.94 16.13
CA ALA A 181 3.76 1.08 17.02
C ALA A 181 4.08 2.09 18.13
N PRO A 182 3.20 3.06 18.43
CA PRO A 182 3.43 3.98 19.52
C PRO A 182 3.53 3.22 20.84
N VAL A 183 4.68 3.33 21.53
CA VAL A 183 4.83 2.85 22.89
C VAL A 183 3.98 3.76 23.77
N THR A 184 2.75 3.36 24.05
CA THR A 184 1.91 4.04 25.03
C THR A 184 2.42 3.67 26.42
N THR A 185 3.35 4.46 26.96
CA THR A 185 3.67 4.44 28.39
C THR A 185 2.50 5.09 29.13
N TRP A 186 1.55 4.28 29.58
CA TRP A 186 0.58 4.72 30.55
C TRP A 186 1.34 4.98 31.85
N LYS A 187 1.53 6.26 32.21
CA LYS A 187 1.92 6.59 33.56
C LYS A 187 0.74 6.21 34.46
N ASP A 188 1.00 5.31 35.42
CA ASP A 188 0.06 4.99 36.49
C ASP A 188 -0.25 6.28 37.24
N THR A 189 -1.36 6.92 36.92
CA THR A 189 -1.99 7.86 37.83
C THR A 189 -2.97 7.05 38.68
N ASP A 190 -2.62 6.91 39.94
CA ASP A 190 -3.47 6.37 40.98
C ASP A 190 -4.90 6.90 40.89
N TYR A 191 -5.85 6.06 40.45
CA TYR A 191 -7.24 6.18 40.80
C TYR A 191 -7.72 4.82 41.29
N SER A 192 -7.70 4.68 42.64
CA SER A 192 -8.34 3.66 43.40
C SER A 192 -9.86 3.72 43.21
N TYR A 193 -10.42 2.85 42.37
CA TYR A 193 -11.82 2.41 42.47
C TYR A 193 -11.99 1.00 41.90
N GLY A 194 -12.30 0.05 42.81
CA GLY A 194 -13.09 -1.17 42.55
C GLY A 194 -12.48 -2.23 41.63
N ASN A 195 -12.13 -3.37 42.21
CA ASN A 195 -11.82 -4.67 41.62
C ASN A 195 -12.37 -4.97 40.23
N TRP A 196 -11.62 -4.58 39.19
CA TRP A 196 -11.69 -5.15 37.85
C TRP A 196 -10.30 -5.68 37.53
N ARG A 197 -10.19 -6.98 37.27
CA ARG A 197 -8.92 -7.61 36.87
C ARG A 197 -8.43 -6.96 35.59
N LYS A 198 -7.23 -6.35 35.67
CA LYS A 198 -6.52 -5.81 34.51
C LYS A 198 -6.09 -6.96 33.60
N PRO A 199 -6.27 -6.89 32.26
CA PRO A 199 -5.52 -7.75 31.37
C PRO A 199 -4.08 -7.24 31.35
N VAL A 200 -3.14 -8.07 31.76
CA VAL A 200 -1.71 -7.77 31.63
C VAL A 200 -1.26 -8.24 30.26
N ALA A 201 -1.20 -7.31 29.32
CA ALA A 201 -0.52 -7.54 28.07
C ALA A 201 0.87 -6.92 28.14
N THR A 202 1.87 -7.73 28.43
CA THR A 202 3.28 -7.37 28.29
C THR A 202 3.75 -7.77 26.89
N TYR A 203 3.73 -6.83 25.96
CA TYR A 203 4.24 -7.07 24.61
C TYR A 203 5.74 -6.80 24.53
N LYS A 204 6.52 -7.83 24.20
CA LYS A 204 7.86 -7.68 23.64
C LYS A 204 7.74 -7.82 22.12
N ALA A 205 7.58 -6.70 21.43
CA ALA A 205 7.59 -6.70 19.98
C ALA A 205 9.04 -6.85 19.47
N THR A 206 9.35 -8.00 18.93
CA THR A 206 10.53 -8.25 18.10
C THR A 206 10.17 -9.08 16.85
N VAL A 207 9.09 -8.71 16.16
CA VAL A 207 8.81 -9.30 14.83
C VAL A 207 8.25 -8.21 13.94
N THR A 208 8.92 -7.95 12.83
CA THR A 208 8.42 -7.11 11.74
C THR A 208 7.23 -7.82 11.09
N PRO A 209 6.05 -7.20 11.03
CA PRO A 209 4.91 -7.83 10.37
C PRO A 209 5.19 -8.02 8.88
N LYS A 210 5.15 -9.25 8.41
CA LYS A 210 5.26 -9.64 7.00
C LYS A 210 3.94 -9.43 6.21
N ASN A 211 2.93 -8.82 6.85
CA ASN A 211 1.52 -8.93 6.48
C ASN A 211 0.94 -7.67 5.82
N VAL A 212 1.68 -7.07 4.90
CA VAL A 212 1.11 -6.02 4.04
C VAL A 212 0.53 -6.69 2.81
N GLY A 213 -0.79 -6.74 2.71
CA GLY A 213 -1.49 -7.26 1.54
C GLY A 213 -2.41 -8.45 1.81
N LEU A 214 -2.79 -8.71 3.07
CA LEU A 214 -3.78 -9.74 3.39
C LEU A 214 -5.08 -9.50 2.61
N LYS A 215 -5.66 -10.59 2.09
CA LYS A 215 -6.91 -10.62 1.34
C LYS A 215 -7.86 -11.60 1.99
N VAL A 216 -9.13 -11.43 1.74
CA VAL A 216 -10.14 -12.43 2.11
C VAL A 216 -9.80 -13.77 1.46
N GLY A 217 -9.75 -14.82 2.25
CA GLY A 217 -9.34 -16.18 1.86
C GLY A 217 -7.86 -16.50 2.14
N ASP A 218 -7.04 -15.52 2.56
CA ASP A 218 -5.66 -15.82 2.98
C ASP A 218 -5.66 -16.59 4.30
N MET A 219 -4.71 -17.54 4.42
CA MET A 219 -4.47 -18.26 5.67
C MET A 219 -3.41 -17.54 6.48
N VAL A 220 -3.66 -17.38 7.78
CA VAL A 220 -2.76 -16.71 8.72
C VAL A 220 -2.63 -17.50 10.00
N GLU A 221 -1.46 -17.42 10.63
CA GLU A 221 -1.15 -17.99 11.92
C GLU A 221 -1.20 -16.91 12.99
N LEU A 222 -1.80 -17.17 14.14
CA LEU A 222 -1.77 -16.28 15.29
C LEU A 222 -0.37 -16.25 15.90
N LEU A 223 0.23 -15.07 16.00
CA LEU A 223 1.54 -14.85 16.63
C LEU A 223 1.45 -14.65 18.16
N GLU A 224 0.24 -14.47 18.67
CA GLU A 224 -0.06 -14.23 20.07
C GLU A 224 -1.47 -14.73 20.40
N ASP A 225 -1.73 -14.94 21.68
CA ASP A 225 -3.06 -15.33 22.15
C ASP A 225 -4.06 -14.17 21.95
N VAL A 226 -5.13 -14.43 21.22
CA VAL A 226 -6.18 -13.44 20.93
C VAL A 226 -7.47 -13.83 21.65
N ALA A 227 -7.97 -12.93 22.49
CA ALA A 227 -9.24 -13.13 23.18
C ALA A 227 -10.41 -12.55 22.35
N ASP A 228 -11.41 -13.38 22.08
CA ASP A 228 -12.70 -12.89 21.62
C ASP A 228 -13.44 -12.22 22.78
N THR A 229 -13.62 -10.92 22.64
CA THR A 229 -14.30 -10.09 23.66
C THR A 229 -15.79 -10.39 23.79
N THR A 230 -16.38 -11.04 22.79
CA THR A 230 -17.81 -11.37 22.75
C THR A 230 -18.12 -12.70 23.42
N THR A 231 -17.33 -13.72 23.13
CA THR A 231 -17.51 -15.09 23.64
C THR A 231 -16.65 -15.41 24.85
N LEU A 232 -15.67 -14.52 25.20
CA LEU A 232 -14.66 -14.72 26.25
C LEU A 232 -13.75 -15.95 25.98
N LYS A 233 -13.74 -16.47 24.77
CA LYS A 233 -12.84 -17.54 24.35
C LYS A 233 -11.49 -16.94 23.98
N THR A 234 -10.41 -17.57 24.39
CA THR A 234 -9.04 -17.21 23.96
C THR A 234 -8.59 -18.24 22.94
N TYR A 235 -8.05 -17.73 21.83
CA TYR A 235 -7.42 -18.52 20.79
C TYR A 235 -5.90 -18.40 20.97
N GLU A 236 -5.22 -19.52 20.86
CA GLU A 236 -3.80 -19.61 21.23
C GLU A 236 -2.86 -19.27 20.06
N THR A 237 -1.67 -18.84 20.42
CA THR A 237 -0.56 -18.66 19.48
C THR A 237 -0.34 -19.93 18.65
N GLY A 238 -0.18 -19.80 17.34
CA GLY A 238 0.03 -20.90 16.40
C GLY A 238 -1.27 -21.45 15.79
N GLU A 239 -2.46 -20.98 16.19
CA GLU A 239 -3.70 -21.36 15.51
C GLU A 239 -3.75 -20.75 14.10
N ILE A 240 -4.18 -21.57 13.12
CA ILE A 240 -4.34 -21.18 11.72
C ILE A 240 -5.76 -20.70 11.49
N CYS A 241 -5.89 -19.54 10.88
CA CYS A 241 -7.16 -18.86 10.66
C CYS A 241 -7.30 -18.45 9.19
N GLU A 242 -8.53 -18.38 8.69
CA GLU A 242 -8.83 -17.78 7.40
C GLU A 242 -9.23 -16.30 7.56
N VAL A 243 -8.69 -15.42 6.73
CA VAL A 243 -9.09 -14.01 6.67
C VAL A 243 -10.44 -13.89 6.00
N VAL A 244 -11.47 -13.47 6.74
CA VAL A 244 -12.83 -13.29 6.22
C VAL A 244 -13.18 -11.83 5.91
N ALA A 245 -12.49 -10.88 6.53
CA ALA A 245 -12.59 -9.47 6.16
C ALA A 245 -11.25 -8.75 6.43
N VAL A 246 -10.97 -7.73 5.62
CA VAL A 246 -9.80 -6.85 5.76
C VAL A 246 -10.30 -5.45 6.06
N ASN A 247 -9.91 -4.90 7.20
CA ASN A 247 -10.37 -3.61 7.71
C ASN A 247 -9.43 -2.47 7.32
N GLN A 248 -9.93 -1.23 7.33
CA GLN A 248 -9.15 -0.05 6.92
C GLN A 248 -8.10 0.41 7.97
N ASP A 249 -8.19 -0.12 9.19
CA ASP A 249 -7.34 0.22 10.34
C ASP A 249 -6.15 -0.73 10.53
N PHE A 250 -5.79 -1.50 9.50
CA PHE A 250 -4.75 -2.54 9.55
C PHE A 250 -5.07 -3.68 10.52
N SER A 251 -6.34 -4.05 10.58
CA SER A 251 -6.83 -5.26 11.22
C SER A 251 -7.59 -6.12 10.21
N CYS A 252 -7.87 -7.35 10.58
CA CYS A 252 -8.76 -8.23 9.82
C CYS A 252 -9.67 -9.02 10.76
N ASP A 253 -10.78 -9.50 10.20
CA ASP A 253 -11.62 -10.46 10.87
C ASP A 253 -11.22 -11.85 10.40
N LEU A 254 -11.13 -12.79 11.32
CA LEU A 254 -10.65 -14.14 11.11
C LEU A 254 -11.73 -15.15 11.40
N MET A 255 -11.73 -16.24 10.67
CA MET A 255 -12.50 -17.45 10.95
C MET A 255 -11.54 -18.56 11.35
N ILE A 256 -11.86 -19.26 12.42
CA ILE A 256 -11.12 -20.40 12.94
C ILE A 256 -12.03 -21.62 12.91
N ASP A 257 -11.60 -22.69 12.29
CA ASP A 257 -12.33 -23.94 12.32
C ASP A 257 -12.23 -24.58 13.72
N GLY A 258 -13.35 -24.66 14.42
CA GLY A 258 -13.41 -25.32 15.72
C GLY A 258 -13.39 -26.85 15.59
N PHE A 259 -12.73 -27.53 16.51
CA PHE A 259 -12.69 -29.01 16.61
C PHE A 259 -14.08 -29.68 16.74
N ASP A 260 -15.09 -28.91 17.05
CA ASP A 260 -16.48 -29.34 17.23
C ASP A 260 -17.39 -29.05 16.03
N GLY A 261 -16.80 -28.58 14.91
CA GLY A 261 -17.51 -28.21 13.69
C GLY A 261 -18.25 -26.87 13.74
N ASN A 262 -18.03 -26.07 14.79
CA ASN A 262 -18.51 -24.71 14.90
C ASN A 262 -17.36 -23.75 14.60
N ALA A 263 -17.47 -22.96 13.54
CA ALA A 263 -16.50 -21.91 13.24
C ALA A 263 -16.50 -20.82 14.32
N GLY A 264 -15.32 -20.49 14.83
CA GLY A 264 -15.10 -19.32 15.68
C GLY A 264 -14.78 -18.11 14.83
N PHE A 265 -15.10 -16.93 15.34
CA PHE A 265 -14.75 -15.67 14.67
C PHE A 265 -13.98 -14.76 15.61
N LEU A 266 -12.90 -14.17 15.12
CA LEU A 266 -12.17 -13.10 15.78
C LEU A 266 -12.33 -11.82 14.97
N TYR A 267 -12.62 -10.72 15.64
CA TYR A 267 -12.87 -9.44 15.00
C TYR A 267 -11.75 -8.45 15.30
N ASN A 268 -11.40 -7.64 14.31
CA ASN A 268 -10.41 -6.56 14.42
C ASN A 268 -9.04 -7.04 14.94
N VAL A 269 -8.60 -8.22 14.50
CA VAL A 269 -7.26 -8.73 14.85
C VAL A 269 -6.21 -7.90 14.12
N PRO A 270 -5.30 -7.22 14.83
CA PRO A 270 -4.33 -6.36 14.16
C PRO A 270 -3.29 -7.17 13.40
N TYR A 271 -2.85 -6.66 12.26
CA TYR A 271 -1.90 -7.35 11.37
C TYR A 271 -0.61 -7.79 12.05
N HIS A 272 -0.15 -7.07 13.08
CA HIS A 272 1.07 -7.44 13.80
C HIS A 272 0.92 -8.73 14.64
N ALA A 273 -0.30 -9.15 14.92
CA ALA A 273 -0.60 -10.39 15.64
C ALA A 273 -0.69 -11.61 14.71
N LEU A 274 -0.39 -11.44 13.41
CA LEU A 274 -0.59 -12.46 12.40
C LEU A 274 0.71 -12.75 11.64
N ASN A 275 0.86 -13.98 11.16
CA ASN A 275 1.86 -14.39 10.20
C ASN A 275 1.17 -15.00 8.97
N TYR A 276 1.54 -14.57 7.78
CA TYR A 276 1.01 -15.15 6.54
C TYR A 276 1.55 -16.57 6.38
N VAL A 277 0.65 -17.51 6.13
CA VAL A 277 1.01 -18.89 5.83
C VAL A 277 0.97 -19.03 4.31
N ASP A 278 2.14 -19.13 3.68
CA ASP A 278 2.23 -19.48 2.26
C ASP A 278 1.55 -20.83 2.05
N ASP A 279 0.82 -20.99 0.95
CA ASP A 279 0.14 -22.23 0.58
C ASP A 279 1.01 -23.43 0.92
N PHE A 280 0.48 -24.36 1.71
CA PHE A 280 1.14 -25.61 2.01
C PHE A 280 1.51 -26.26 0.67
N GLU A 281 2.78 -26.26 0.29
CA GLU A 281 3.28 -27.27 -0.63
C GLU A 281 3.04 -28.61 0.07
N ASP A 282 2.06 -29.34 -0.41
CA ASP A 282 1.75 -30.69 0.04
C ASP A 282 2.89 -31.61 -0.38
N ASP A 283 3.97 -31.60 0.41
CA ASP A 283 5.13 -32.48 0.25
C ASP A 283 4.83 -33.92 0.71
N SER A 284 3.57 -34.30 0.87
CA SER A 284 3.16 -35.67 1.15
C SER A 284 2.64 -36.40 -0.09
N ILE A 285 3.46 -36.52 -1.15
CA ILE A 285 3.31 -37.61 -2.09
C ILE A 285 4.16 -38.80 -1.58
N ASP A 286 3.56 -39.57 -0.69
CA ASP A 286 4.03 -40.90 -0.42
C ASP A 286 3.78 -41.76 -1.70
N PRO A 287 4.80 -42.44 -2.24
CA PRO A 287 4.66 -43.20 -3.50
C PRO A 287 3.83 -44.48 -3.42
N VAL A 288 3.03 -44.66 -2.39
CA VAL A 288 2.14 -45.83 -2.26
C VAL A 288 0.69 -45.36 -2.09
N GLY A 289 -0.05 -45.43 -3.19
CA GLY A 289 -1.43 -44.99 -3.31
C GLY A 289 -2.37 -45.47 -2.22
N VAL A 290 -2.96 -44.50 -1.49
CA VAL A 290 -4.21 -44.68 -0.73
C VAL A 290 -5.04 -43.39 -0.91
N PRO A 291 -6.39 -43.52 -1.05
CA PRO A 291 -7.20 -42.51 -1.74
C PRO A 291 -7.60 -41.32 -0.89
N ALA A 292 -7.72 -40.21 -1.61
CA ALA A 292 -8.26 -38.92 -1.25
C ALA A 292 -9.38 -38.91 -0.20
N TYR A 293 -9.26 -37.99 0.78
CA TYR A 293 -10.39 -37.53 1.56
C TYR A 293 -11.02 -36.30 0.90
N HIS A 294 -12.20 -36.55 0.45
CA HIS A 294 -13.39 -35.76 0.17
C HIS A 294 -13.30 -34.21 0.03
N ASN A 295 -13.56 -33.82 -1.22
CA ASN A 295 -14.25 -32.59 -1.61
C ASN A 295 -15.47 -32.30 -0.76
N TYR A 296 -15.49 -31.17 -0.05
CA TYR A 296 -16.74 -30.53 0.35
C TYR A 296 -17.07 -29.44 -0.67
N ALA A 297 -18.00 -29.78 -1.55
CA ALA A 297 -18.63 -28.87 -2.47
C ALA A 297 -19.51 -27.87 -1.70
N SER A 298 -19.39 -26.60 -2.03
CA SER A 298 -20.30 -25.55 -1.62
C SER A 298 -21.75 -25.88 -1.98
N PRO A 299 -22.77 -25.60 -1.14
CA PRO A 299 -24.15 -25.79 -1.49
C PRO A 299 -24.58 -24.76 -2.53
N SER A 300 -24.85 -25.22 -3.75
CA SER A 300 -25.55 -24.44 -4.77
C SER A 300 -26.98 -24.11 -4.31
N LEU A 301 -27.33 -22.82 -4.30
CA LEU A 301 -28.68 -22.32 -4.14
C LEU A 301 -29.61 -22.95 -5.21
N LEU A 302 -30.52 -23.81 -4.77
CA LEU A 302 -31.64 -24.30 -5.56
C LEU A 302 -32.60 -23.14 -5.88
N LYS A 303 -32.68 -22.80 -7.15
CA LYS A 303 -33.84 -22.04 -7.68
C LYS A 303 -35.04 -22.98 -7.74
N GLY A 304 -36.01 -22.75 -6.90
CA GLY A 304 -37.36 -23.32 -7.02
C GLY A 304 -38.17 -22.54 -8.07
N SER A 305 -38.57 -23.26 -9.10
CA SER A 305 -39.61 -22.85 -10.04
C SER A 305 -41.00 -23.04 -9.42
N LYS A 306 -41.78 -22.00 -9.39
CA LYS A 306 -43.16 -21.96 -9.91
C LYS A 306 -43.62 -20.50 -9.90
#